data_1644c021729135076df31b8ffdd890ad
#
_entry.id   1644c021729135076df31b8ffdd890ad
#
_cell.length_a   1.000
_cell.length_b   1.000
_cell.length_c   1.000
_cell.angle_alpha   90.00
_cell.angle_beta   90.00
_cell.angle_gamma   90.00
#
_symmetry.space_group_name_H-M   'P 1'
#
loop_
_entity.id
_entity.type
_entity.pdbx_description
1 polymer ?
#
loop_
_entity_poly.entity_id
_entity_poly.type
_entity_poly.pdbx_seq_one_letter_code
_entity_poly.pdbx_strand_id
1 'polypeptide(L)'
;MKEKVVLAYSGGLDTTALIPWLKETFDYDVVCCCVNCGQGNELDGLDERAKLSGASKLYIEDIVDEFCDDFIVPCVQAGAVYEHKYLLGTSMARPAIAKKLVEIARKEGAVAICHGATGKGNDQIRFELGIKALAPDIKIIAPWRMTDKWTMQSREDEIAFCKAHGIDLPFDASHSYSRDRNLWHISHEGLELEDPSQAPNYDRSEEHT
;
A
#
# COMPACT_ATOMS: atom_id res chain seq x y z
N MET A 1 11.26 -6.26 25.01
CA MET A 1 10.60 -5.37 24.02
C MET A 1 9.97 -6.27 22.97
N LYS A 2 8.78 -5.92 22.49
CA LYS A 2 8.16 -6.66 21.37
C LYS A 2 9.01 -6.49 20.11
N GLU A 3 9.01 -7.50 19.26
CA GLU A 3 9.60 -7.39 17.94
C GLU A 3 8.79 -6.40 17.09
N LYS A 4 9.47 -5.69 16.20
CA LYS A 4 8.84 -4.70 15.33
C LYS A 4 8.59 -5.24 13.95
N VAL A 5 7.47 -4.80 13.35
CA VAL A 5 7.17 -4.96 11.93
C VAL A 5 6.97 -3.58 11.29
N VAL A 6 7.52 -3.37 10.11
CA VAL A 6 7.20 -2.19 9.30
C VAL A 6 6.07 -2.55 8.34
N LEU A 7 4.99 -1.80 8.42
CA LEU A 7 3.83 -1.94 7.54
C LEU A 7 3.89 -0.89 6.42
N ALA A 8 3.85 -1.34 5.16
CA ALA A 8 3.58 -0.46 4.02
C ALA A 8 2.16 0.09 4.16
N TYR A 9 2.05 1.35 4.55
CA TYR A 9 0.80 1.96 4.99
C TYR A 9 0.34 3.03 4.03
N SER A 10 -0.78 2.81 3.37
CA SER A 10 -1.42 3.79 2.48
C SER A 10 -2.52 4.61 3.19
N GLY A 11 -2.95 4.19 4.38
CA GLY A 11 -4.10 4.77 5.08
C GLY A 11 -5.46 4.29 4.54
N GLY A 12 -5.47 3.39 3.56
CA GLY A 12 -6.67 2.72 3.09
C GLY A 12 -7.19 1.68 4.10
N LEU A 13 -8.38 1.12 3.81
CA LEU A 13 -9.04 0.17 4.69
C LEU A 13 -8.14 -1.05 4.97
N ASP A 14 -7.65 -1.70 3.92
CA ASP A 14 -6.86 -2.93 4.01
C ASP A 14 -5.63 -2.72 4.91
N THR A 15 -4.85 -1.67 4.64
CA THR A 15 -3.63 -1.40 5.42
C THR A 15 -3.94 -0.95 6.85
N THR A 16 -5.11 -0.37 7.08
CA THR A 16 -5.55 0.01 8.43
C THR A 16 -5.98 -1.21 9.24
N ALA A 17 -6.71 -2.15 8.64
CA ALA A 17 -7.08 -3.41 9.28
C ALA A 17 -5.86 -4.28 9.62
N LEU A 18 -4.78 -4.15 8.86
CA LEU A 18 -3.53 -4.87 9.12
C LEU A 18 -2.85 -4.47 10.44
N ILE A 19 -3.07 -3.26 10.96
CA ILE A 19 -2.43 -2.82 12.20
C ILE A 19 -2.87 -3.68 13.39
N PRO A 20 -4.17 -3.76 13.75
CA PRO A 20 -4.62 -4.64 14.83
C PRO A 20 -4.36 -6.11 14.52
N TRP A 21 -4.53 -6.55 13.25
CA TRP A 21 -4.28 -7.94 12.88
C TRP A 21 -2.84 -8.39 13.12
N LEU A 22 -1.84 -7.56 12.79
CA LEU A 22 -0.42 -7.86 13.05
C LEU A 22 -0.12 -7.96 14.55
N LYS A 23 -0.76 -7.12 15.36
CA LYS A 23 -0.62 -7.16 16.83
C LYS A 23 -1.22 -8.42 17.43
N GLU A 24 -2.39 -8.83 16.97
CA GLU A 24 -3.06 -10.02 17.50
C GLU A 24 -2.42 -11.32 17.01
N THR A 25 -2.06 -11.39 15.72
CA THR A 25 -1.57 -12.62 15.11
C THR A 25 -0.12 -12.93 15.47
N PHE A 26 0.72 -11.91 15.63
CA PHE A 26 2.17 -12.07 15.78
C PHE A 26 2.75 -11.40 17.03
N ASP A 27 1.94 -10.68 17.81
CA ASP A 27 2.38 -9.87 18.95
C ASP A 27 3.43 -8.80 18.59
N TYR A 28 3.38 -8.29 17.36
CA TYR A 28 4.32 -7.27 16.89
C TYR A 28 3.98 -5.86 17.39
N ASP A 29 5.02 -5.06 17.53
CA ASP A 29 4.93 -3.60 17.58
C ASP A 29 4.92 -3.06 16.15
N VAL A 30 3.83 -2.40 15.75
CA VAL A 30 3.59 -2.02 14.34
C VAL A 30 4.05 -0.59 14.09
N VAL A 31 5.05 -0.46 13.22
CA VAL A 31 5.55 0.81 12.70
C VAL A 31 4.99 0.99 11.29
N CYS A 32 4.16 1.99 11.09
CA CYS A 32 3.63 2.33 9.78
C CYS A 32 4.64 3.16 8.97
N CYS A 33 4.74 2.89 7.69
CA CYS A 33 5.53 3.69 6.76
C CYS A 33 4.70 3.98 5.51
N CYS A 34 4.35 5.25 5.31
CA CYS A 34 3.79 5.77 4.09
C CYS A 34 4.90 6.46 3.30
N VAL A 35 4.97 6.17 2.01
CA VAL A 35 5.98 6.75 1.12
C VAL A 35 5.29 7.70 0.16
N ASN A 36 5.65 8.98 0.23
CA ASN A 36 5.15 10.00 -0.67
C ASN A 36 5.84 9.90 -2.03
N CYS A 37 5.08 9.42 -3.02
CA CYS A 37 5.47 9.38 -4.44
C CYS A 37 4.69 10.42 -5.28
N GLY A 38 4.08 11.43 -4.65
CA GLY A 38 3.28 12.45 -5.31
C GLY A 38 1.77 12.19 -5.30
N GLN A 39 1.24 11.48 -4.26
CA GLN A 39 -0.19 11.22 -4.13
C GLN A 39 -1.00 12.42 -3.58
N GLY A 40 -0.35 13.54 -3.28
CA GLY A 40 -1.02 14.80 -2.90
C GLY A 40 -1.81 14.67 -1.60
N ASN A 41 -3.09 15.04 -1.62
CA ASN A 41 -3.97 15.08 -0.45
C ASN A 41 -4.33 13.70 0.14
N GLU A 42 -3.94 12.60 -0.47
CA GLU A 42 -4.11 11.26 0.10
C GLU A 42 -3.27 11.05 1.36
N LEU A 43 -2.29 11.91 1.60
CA LEU A 43 -1.46 11.91 2.81
C LEU A 43 -2.13 12.59 4.01
N ASP A 44 -3.22 13.31 3.81
CA ASP A 44 -3.88 14.09 4.86
C ASP A 44 -4.53 13.15 5.90
N GLY A 45 -4.31 13.48 7.18
CA GLY A 45 -4.89 12.76 8.32
C GLY A 45 -4.34 11.34 8.57
N LEU A 46 -3.24 10.95 7.91
CA LEU A 46 -2.62 9.64 8.12
C LEU A 46 -2.12 9.45 9.55
N ASP A 47 -1.58 10.50 10.18
CA ASP A 47 -1.06 10.45 11.56
C ASP A 47 -2.15 10.05 12.56
N GLU A 48 -3.29 10.73 12.49
CA GLU A 48 -4.42 10.45 13.36
C GLU A 48 -4.95 9.04 13.12
N ARG A 49 -5.09 8.65 11.84
CA ARG A 49 -5.60 7.34 11.44
C ARG A 49 -4.69 6.21 11.91
N ALA A 50 -3.39 6.31 11.69
CA ALA A 50 -2.42 5.30 12.14
C ALA A 50 -2.44 5.17 13.67
N LYS A 51 -2.49 6.30 14.39
CA LYS A 51 -2.55 6.34 15.84
C LYS A 51 -3.83 5.71 16.39
N LEU A 52 -4.99 6.07 15.85
CA LEU A 52 -6.28 5.51 16.23
C LEU A 52 -6.33 3.99 15.99
N SER A 53 -5.66 3.51 14.95
CA SER A 53 -5.57 2.09 14.63
C SER A 53 -4.57 1.33 15.50
N GLY A 54 -3.82 2.03 16.35
CA GLY A 54 -2.90 1.43 17.32
C GLY A 54 -1.48 1.20 16.80
N ALA A 55 -1.06 1.88 15.73
CA ALA A 55 0.34 1.92 15.32
C ALA A 55 1.19 2.62 16.42
N SER A 56 2.38 2.11 16.65
CA SER A 56 3.31 2.73 17.61
C SER A 56 4.02 3.96 17.03
N LYS A 57 4.16 4.00 15.72
CA LYS A 57 4.83 5.07 14.99
C LYS A 57 4.37 5.12 13.55
N LEU A 58 4.36 6.32 12.98
CA LEU A 58 4.21 6.54 11.54
C LEU A 58 5.42 7.30 11.00
N TYR A 59 5.92 6.82 9.87
CA TYR A 59 6.82 7.54 8.98
C TYR A 59 6.05 7.96 7.73
N ILE A 60 6.21 9.22 7.33
CA ILE A 60 5.82 9.71 6.01
C ILE A 60 7.11 10.16 5.34
N GLU A 61 7.61 9.33 4.42
CA GLU A 61 8.88 9.54 3.76
C GLU A 61 8.65 10.13 2.38
N ASP A 62 9.17 11.32 2.14
CA ASP A 62 9.06 12.00 0.85
C ASP A 62 10.18 11.54 -0.08
N ILE A 63 9.79 10.93 -1.20
CA ILE A 63 10.71 10.48 -2.25
C ILE A 63 10.34 11.05 -3.63
N VAL A 64 9.58 12.12 -3.69
CA VAL A 64 9.10 12.69 -4.97
C VAL A 64 10.25 12.97 -5.93
N ASP A 65 11.31 13.63 -5.47
CA ASP A 65 12.49 13.92 -6.29
C ASP A 65 13.21 12.64 -6.69
N GLU A 66 13.49 11.73 -5.73
CA GLU A 66 14.12 10.44 -6.01
C GLU A 66 13.28 9.60 -6.99
N PHE A 67 11.96 9.59 -6.82
CA PHE A 67 11.06 8.87 -7.71
C PHE A 67 11.08 9.44 -9.14
N CYS A 68 11.12 10.77 -9.26
CA CYS A 68 11.26 11.44 -10.55
C CYS A 68 12.60 11.07 -11.22
N ASP A 69 13.70 11.30 -10.54
CA ASP A 69 15.03 11.24 -11.14
C ASP A 69 15.52 9.81 -11.39
N ASP A 70 15.28 8.90 -10.44
CA ASP A 70 15.81 7.53 -10.50
C ASP A 70 14.87 6.52 -11.18
N PHE A 71 13.57 6.83 -11.30
CA PHE A 71 12.58 5.91 -11.85
C PHE A 71 11.84 6.47 -13.07
N ILE A 72 11.22 7.64 -12.96
CA ILE A 72 10.40 8.20 -14.05
C ILE A 72 11.28 8.61 -15.23
N VAL A 73 12.29 9.45 -15.00
CA VAL A 73 13.17 9.96 -16.07
C VAL A 73 13.83 8.82 -16.84
N PRO A 74 14.43 7.79 -16.22
CA PRO A 74 14.98 6.65 -16.95
C PRO A 74 13.96 5.89 -17.79
N CYS A 75 12.72 5.71 -17.27
CA CYS A 75 11.65 5.05 -18.02
C CYS A 75 11.21 5.86 -19.23
N VAL A 76 11.13 7.19 -19.11
CA VAL A 76 10.84 8.08 -20.24
C VAL A 76 11.94 8.02 -21.27
N GLN A 77 13.20 8.11 -20.86
CA GLN A 77 14.36 8.02 -21.76
C GLN A 77 14.43 6.68 -22.49
N ALA A 78 14.04 5.59 -21.84
CA ALA A 78 13.97 4.26 -22.42
C ALA A 78 12.75 4.05 -23.34
N GLY A 79 11.78 4.97 -23.36
CA GLY A 79 10.50 4.78 -24.02
C GLY A 79 9.73 3.58 -23.46
N ALA A 80 9.85 3.33 -22.16
CA ALA A 80 9.32 2.15 -21.51
C ALA A 80 7.79 2.21 -21.40
N VAL A 81 7.13 1.46 -22.27
CA VAL A 81 5.65 1.33 -22.31
C VAL A 81 5.30 -0.14 -22.47
N TYR A 82 4.45 -0.65 -21.58
CA TYR A 82 3.99 -2.03 -21.68
C TYR A 82 2.82 -2.13 -22.67
N GLU A 83 2.95 -3.04 -23.64
CA GLU A 83 1.95 -3.31 -24.69
C GLU A 83 1.48 -2.05 -25.46
N HIS A 84 2.37 -1.05 -25.60
CA HIS A 84 2.10 0.23 -26.26
C HIS A 84 0.99 1.08 -25.63
N LYS A 85 0.61 0.79 -24.39
CA LYS A 85 -0.49 1.46 -23.68
C LYS A 85 -0.14 1.85 -22.24
N TYR A 86 0.38 0.92 -21.47
CA TYR A 86 0.56 1.12 -20.03
C TYR A 86 1.91 1.75 -19.72
N LEU A 87 1.88 2.92 -19.07
CA LEU A 87 3.06 3.75 -18.77
C LEU A 87 3.84 3.33 -17.52
N LEU A 88 3.54 2.17 -16.95
CA LEU A 88 4.28 1.54 -15.86
C LEU A 88 4.27 2.31 -14.50
N GLY A 89 3.31 3.20 -14.26
CA GLY A 89 3.31 4.04 -13.06
C GLY A 89 3.35 3.25 -11.75
N THR A 90 2.48 2.26 -11.58
CA THR A 90 2.51 1.36 -10.42
C THR A 90 3.77 0.51 -10.39
N SER A 91 4.25 0.05 -11.54
CA SER A 91 5.44 -0.81 -11.64
C SER A 91 6.71 -0.12 -11.17
N MET A 92 6.84 1.19 -11.42
CA MET A 92 7.97 2.00 -10.99
C MET A 92 7.89 2.37 -9.51
N ALA A 93 6.68 2.65 -8.99
CA ALA A 93 6.49 3.10 -7.62
C ALA A 93 6.80 1.99 -6.59
N ARG A 94 6.40 0.74 -6.84
CA ARG A 94 6.55 -0.35 -5.85
C ARG A 94 8.01 -0.65 -5.49
N PRO A 95 8.97 -0.72 -6.41
CA PRO A 95 10.40 -0.86 -6.06
C PRO A 95 10.95 0.34 -5.26
N ALA A 96 10.55 1.57 -5.60
CA ALA A 96 10.95 2.76 -4.87
C ALA A 96 10.43 2.73 -3.42
N ILE A 97 9.15 2.37 -3.24
CA ILE A 97 8.53 2.20 -1.92
C ILE A 97 9.24 1.06 -1.15
N ALA A 98 9.51 -0.08 -1.79
CA ALA A 98 10.18 -1.22 -1.15
C ALA A 98 11.56 -0.84 -0.61
N LYS A 99 12.34 -0.03 -1.35
CA LYS A 99 13.63 0.52 -0.90
C LYS A 99 13.45 1.29 0.41
N LYS A 100 12.50 2.19 0.46
CA LYS A 100 12.24 3.02 1.65
C LYS A 100 11.75 2.19 2.83
N LEU A 101 10.88 1.20 2.60
CA LEU A 101 10.45 0.27 3.65
C LEU A 101 11.63 -0.47 4.28
N VAL A 102 12.59 -0.91 3.48
CA VAL A 102 13.82 -1.56 3.97
C VAL A 102 14.66 -0.60 4.81
N GLU A 103 14.84 0.64 4.36
CA GLU A 103 15.58 1.67 5.12
C GLU A 103 14.95 1.89 6.51
N ILE A 104 13.63 2.04 6.57
CA ILE A 104 12.90 2.21 7.83
C ILE A 104 12.96 0.95 8.69
N ALA A 105 12.85 -0.25 8.09
CA ALA A 105 12.98 -1.50 8.83
C ALA A 105 14.35 -1.65 9.50
N ARG A 106 15.43 -1.29 8.78
CA ARG A 106 16.79 -1.27 9.35
C ARG A 106 16.93 -0.23 10.47
N LYS A 107 16.41 0.99 10.25
CA LYS A 107 16.43 2.07 11.23
C LYS A 107 15.71 1.71 12.54
N GLU A 108 14.58 1.02 12.45
CA GLU A 108 13.77 0.60 13.60
C GLU A 108 14.21 -0.74 14.21
N GLY A 109 15.13 -1.46 13.57
CA GLY A 109 15.50 -2.82 13.97
C GLY A 109 14.34 -3.80 13.84
N ALA A 110 13.49 -3.60 12.82
CA ALA A 110 12.34 -4.45 12.59
C ALA A 110 12.75 -5.81 12.01
N VAL A 111 12.08 -6.87 12.43
CA VAL A 111 12.34 -8.23 11.98
C VAL A 111 11.53 -8.61 10.75
N ALA A 112 10.50 -7.83 10.44
CA ALA A 112 9.59 -8.10 9.33
C ALA A 112 9.13 -6.82 8.64
N ILE A 113 8.75 -6.96 7.37
CA ILE A 113 8.01 -5.96 6.58
C ILE A 113 6.70 -6.61 6.13
N CYS A 114 5.59 -5.89 6.31
CA CYS A 114 4.27 -6.30 5.86
C CYS A 114 3.77 -5.38 4.75
N HIS A 115 3.10 -5.95 3.75
CA HIS A 115 2.39 -5.20 2.71
C HIS A 115 0.98 -5.74 2.53
N GLY A 116 0.05 -4.86 2.16
CA GLY A 116 -1.36 -5.18 1.91
C GLY A 116 -1.69 -5.57 0.46
N ALA A 117 -0.69 -5.78 -0.40
CA ALA A 117 -0.94 -6.15 -1.78
C ALA A 117 -1.66 -7.52 -1.86
N THR A 118 -2.74 -7.57 -2.65
CA THR A 118 -3.51 -8.80 -2.85
C THR A 118 -2.70 -9.88 -3.56
N GLY A 119 -3.07 -11.14 -3.35
CA GLY A 119 -2.40 -12.28 -4.00
C GLY A 119 -2.69 -12.43 -5.50
N LYS A 120 -3.53 -11.56 -6.08
CA LYS A 120 -3.99 -11.65 -7.48
C LYS A 120 -3.18 -10.80 -8.46
N GLY A 121 -2.57 -9.70 -7.97
CA GLY A 121 -1.86 -8.74 -8.80
C GLY A 121 -0.34 -8.90 -8.78
N ASN A 122 0.34 -8.06 -9.57
CA ASN A 122 1.79 -8.04 -9.67
C ASN A 122 2.48 -7.30 -8.52
N ASP A 123 1.75 -6.51 -7.75
CA ASP A 123 2.31 -5.64 -6.72
C ASP A 123 2.97 -6.41 -5.59
N GLN A 124 2.40 -7.54 -5.18
CA GLN A 124 3.04 -8.42 -4.21
C GLN A 124 4.44 -8.85 -4.65
N ILE A 125 4.59 -9.25 -5.92
CA ILE A 125 5.89 -9.69 -6.47
C ILE A 125 6.87 -8.54 -6.49
N ARG A 126 6.44 -7.34 -6.88
CA ARG A 126 7.27 -6.13 -6.91
C ARG A 126 7.78 -5.77 -5.52
N PHE A 127 6.91 -5.78 -4.50
CA PHE A 127 7.32 -5.58 -3.12
C PHE A 127 8.28 -6.67 -2.63
N GLU A 128 7.90 -7.94 -2.80
CA GLU A 128 8.67 -9.07 -2.27
C GLU A 128 10.05 -9.16 -2.92
N LEU A 129 10.16 -9.03 -4.24
CA LEU A 129 11.44 -9.05 -4.94
C LEU A 129 12.31 -7.85 -4.56
N GLY A 130 11.74 -6.64 -4.48
CA GLY A 130 12.45 -5.45 -4.06
C GLY A 130 13.00 -5.58 -2.63
N ILE A 131 12.18 -6.02 -1.68
CA ILE A 131 12.60 -6.25 -0.30
C ILE A 131 13.68 -7.33 -0.23
N LYS A 132 13.49 -8.47 -0.92
CA LYS A 132 14.45 -9.58 -0.91
C LYS A 132 15.79 -9.24 -1.55
N ALA A 133 15.79 -8.40 -2.57
CA ALA A 133 17.03 -7.92 -3.20
C ALA A 133 17.85 -7.04 -2.26
N LEU A 134 17.18 -6.21 -1.44
CA LEU A 134 17.83 -5.23 -0.56
C LEU A 134 18.08 -5.76 0.86
N ALA A 135 17.21 -6.66 1.34
CA ALA A 135 17.24 -7.19 2.69
C ALA A 135 16.75 -8.66 2.72
N PRO A 136 17.55 -9.62 2.25
CA PRO A 136 17.15 -11.03 2.16
C PRO A 136 16.89 -11.67 3.52
N ASP A 137 17.41 -11.10 4.59
CA ASP A 137 17.24 -11.56 5.98
C ASP A 137 15.93 -11.09 6.62
N ILE A 138 15.27 -10.05 6.09
CA ILE A 138 14.02 -9.55 6.63
C ILE A 138 12.87 -10.48 6.20
N LYS A 139 12.02 -10.84 7.18
CA LYS A 139 10.80 -11.62 6.93
C LYS A 139 9.77 -10.75 6.20
N ILE A 140 9.13 -11.32 5.18
CA ILE A 140 8.00 -10.67 4.51
C ILE A 140 6.70 -11.28 5.01
N ILE A 141 5.73 -10.41 5.34
CA ILE A 141 4.37 -10.79 5.71
C ILE A 141 3.44 -10.29 4.61
N ALA A 142 2.80 -11.21 3.93
CA ALA A 142 1.84 -10.98 2.86
C ALA A 142 0.49 -11.61 3.26
N PRO A 143 -0.39 -10.90 3.99
CA PRO A 143 -1.59 -11.47 4.61
C PRO A 143 -2.50 -12.20 3.63
N TRP A 144 -2.75 -11.63 2.46
CA TRP A 144 -3.60 -12.22 1.42
C TRP A 144 -3.13 -13.60 0.91
N ARG A 145 -1.90 -14.01 1.23
CA ARG A 145 -1.35 -15.34 0.94
C ARG A 145 -1.32 -16.24 2.17
N MET A 146 -1.71 -15.74 3.33
CA MET A 146 -1.71 -16.45 4.62
C MET A 146 -3.16 -16.85 4.97
N THR A 147 -3.78 -17.67 4.13
CA THR A 147 -5.20 -18.02 4.22
C THR A 147 -5.60 -18.76 5.50
N ASP A 148 -4.62 -19.30 6.21
CA ASP A 148 -4.76 -19.89 7.55
C ASP A 148 -4.87 -18.84 8.67
N LYS A 149 -4.45 -17.60 8.42
CA LYS A 149 -4.37 -16.51 9.41
C LYS A 149 -5.19 -15.29 9.02
N TRP A 150 -5.23 -14.97 7.73
CA TRP A 150 -6.02 -13.88 7.19
C TRP A 150 -7.39 -14.39 6.79
N THR A 151 -8.40 -14.09 7.60
CA THR A 151 -9.77 -14.61 7.43
C THR A 151 -10.73 -13.63 6.78
N MET A 152 -10.34 -12.37 6.64
CA MET A 152 -11.15 -11.34 5.98
C MET A 152 -11.13 -11.56 4.47
N GLN A 153 -12.29 -11.85 3.90
CA GLN A 153 -12.44 -12.20 2.48
C GLN A 153 -13.05 -11.07 1.66
N SER A 154 -13.67 -10.12 2.34
CA SER A 154 -14.37 -9.00 1.73
C SER A 154 -14.06 -7.69 2.44
N ARG A 155 -14.39 -6.60 1.76
CA ARG A 155 -14.30 -5.24 2.32
C ARG A 155 -15.21 -5.08 3.55
N GLU A 156 -16.36 -5.73 3.55
CA GLU A 156 -17.29 -5.74 4.68
C GLU A 156 -16.68 -6.40 5.91
N ASP A 157 -15.96 -7.52 5.72
CA ASP A 157 -15.25 -8.20 6.81
C ASP A 157 -14.20 -7.29 7.43
N GLU A 158 -13.42 -6.56 6.61
CA GLU A 158 -12.40 -5.62 7.08
C GLU A 158 -13.01 -4.44 7.85
N ILE A 159 -14.14 -3.90 7.37
CA ILE A 159 -14.88 -2.85 8.06
C ILE A 159 -15.39 -3.36 9.41
N ALA A 160 -15.98 -4.56 9.44
CA ALA A 160 -16.46 -5.17 10.67
C ALA A 160 -15.32 -5.42 11.67
N PHE A 161 -14.18 -5.89 11.18
CA PHE A 161 -12.99 -6.11 11.98
C PHE A 161 -12.45 -4.80 12.56
N CYS A 162 -12.32 -3.75 11.75
CA CYS A 162 -11.91 -2.41 12.21
C CYS A 162 -12.85 -1.88 13.29
N LYS A 163 -14.16 -1.97 13.10
CA LYS A 163 -15.17 -1.55 14.09
C LYS A 163 -15.07 -2.33 15.40
N ALA A 164 -14.84 -3.64 15.33
CA ALA A 164 -14.65 -4.47 16.52
C ALA A 164 -13.42 -4.05 17.35
N HIS A 165 -12.43 -3.42 16.70
CA HIS A 165 -11.23 -2.86 17.34
C HIS A 165 -11.35 -1.38 17.71
N GLY A 166 -12.56 -0.81 17.62
CA GLY A 166 -12.81 0.61 17.93
C GLY A 166 -12.23 1.58 16.90
N ILE A 167 -11.92 1.09 15.71
CA ILE A 167 -11.43 1.90 14.60
C ILE A 167 -12.64 2.28 13.75
N ASP A 168 -13.15 3.48 13.98
CA ASP A 168 -14.27 4.04 13.21
C ASP A 168 -13.68 4.91 12.10
N LEU A 169 -13.69 4.37 10.90
CA LEU A 169 -13.16 5.04 9.70
C LEU A 169 -14.31 5.42 8.77
N PRO A 170 -14.25 6.57 8.12
CA PRO A 170 -15.27 7.03 7.18
C PRO A 170 -15.19 6.28 5.83
N PHE A 171 -15.03 4.96 5.88
CA PHE A 171 -15.05 4.13 4.67
C PHE A 171 -16.48 3.73 4.34
N ASP A 172 -16.98 4.23 3.23
CA ASP A 172 -18.21 3.74 2.62
C ASP A 172 -17.88 2.61 1.64
N ALA A 173 -18.38 1.42 1.95
CA ALA A 173 -18.17 0.22 1.12
C ALA A 173 -18.78 0.35 -0.28
N SER A 174 -19.77 1.25 -0.45
CA SER A 174 -20.59 1.31 -1.66
C SER A 174 -20.13 2.33 -2.71
N HIS A 175 -19.20 3.23 -2.39
CA HIS A 175 -18.93 4.39 -3.24
C HIS A 175 -17.44 4.72 -3.47
N SER A 176 -16.49 3.91 -2.98
CA SER A 176 -15.07 4.24 -3.14
C SER A 176 -14.34 3.23 -4.01
N TYR A 177 -13.78 3.70 -5.12
CA TYR A 177 -12.75 2.98 -5.85
C TYR A 177 -11.48 2.82 -5.02
N SER A 178 -10.76 1.74 -5.22
CA SER A 178 -9.35 1.68 -4.85
C SER A 178 -8.56 2.52 -5.85
N ARG A 179 -7.79 3.47 -5.34
CA ARG A 179 -6.97 4.36 -6.18
C ARG A 179 -5.49 4.12 -5.92
N ASP A 180 -4.70 4.13 -6.98
CA ASP A 180 -3.25 4.17 -6.94
C ASP A 180 -2.77 5.40 -7.70
N ARG A 181 -2.38 6.43 -6.93
CA ARG A 181 -1.92 7.72 -7.44
C ARG A 181 -0.45 7.92 -7.08
N ASN A 182 0.30 8.42 -8.04
CA ASN A 182 1.66 8.91 -7.82
C ASN A 182 1.96 10.03 -8.81
N LEU A 183 3.17 10.58 -8.77
CA LEU A 183 3.58 11.66 -9.65
C LEU A 183 3.38 11.38 -11.15
N TRP A 184 3.41 10.11 -11.55
CA TRP A 184 3.38 9.68 -12.95
C TRP A 184 2.00 9.29 -13.46
N HIS A 185 1.13 8.76 -12.60
CA HIS A 185 -0.18 8.26 -13.02
C HIS A 185 -1.22 8.24 -11.90
N ILE A 186 -2.44 7.98 -12.30
CA ILE A 186 -3.54 7.54 -11.44
C ILE A 186 -4.21 6.32 -12.05
N SER A 187 -4.53 5.33 -11.25
CA SER A 187 -5.37 4.20 -11.63
C SER A 187 -6.52 4.01 -10.65
N HIS A 188 -7.62 3.50 -11.15
CA HIS A 188 -8.82 3.19 -10.36
C HIS A 188 -9.16 1.71 -10.54
N GLU A 189 -9.53 1.04 -9.45
CA GLU A 189 -9.93 -0.37 -9.41
C GLU A 189 -11.18 -0.52 -8.53
N GLY A 190 -11.92 -1.59 -8.76
CA GLY A 190 -13.11 -1.94 -7.97
C GLY A 190 -14.44 -1.51 -8.56
N LEU A 191 -15.52 -1.82 -7.84
CA LEU A 191 -16.90 -1.53 -8.24
C LEU A 191 -17.24 -2.06 -9.64
N GLU A 192 -17.88 -1.26 -10.49
CA GLU A 192 -18.25 -1.62 -11.86
C GLU A 192 -17.05 -1.95 -12.77
N LEU A 193 -15.84 -1.51 -12.41
CA LEU A 193 -14.62 -1.82 -13.16
C LEU A 193 -14.22 -3.31 -13.07
N GLU A 194 -14.75 -4.03 -12.09
CA GLU A 194 -14.53 -5.48 -11.96
C GLU A 194 -15.35 -6.29 -12.96
N ASP A 195 -16.39 -5.70 -13.56
CA ASP A 195 -17.21 -6.34 -14.59
C ASP A 195 -16.79 -5.87 -15.98
N PRO A 196 -16.10 -6.70 -16.79
CA PRO A 196 -15.62 -6.31 -18.11
C PRO A 196 -16.74 -6.01 -19.12
N SER A 197 -18.00 -6.30 -18.78
CA SER A 197 -19.16 -5.92 -19.60
C SER A 197 -19.65 -4.49 -19.35
N GLN A 198 -19.18 -3.85 -18.30
CA GLN A 198 -19.53 -2.46 -17.92
C GLN A 198 -18.52 -1.48 -18.54
N ALA A 199 -19.01 -0.37 -19.04
CA ALA A 199 -18.14 0.72 -19.46
C ALA A 199 -17.60 1.46 -18.23
N PRO A 200 -16.32 1.90 -18.24
CA PRO A 200 -15.78 2.74 -17.17
C PRO A 200 -16.59 4.03 -17.01
N ASN A 201 -16.75 4.47 -15.76
CA ASN A 201 -17.35 5.78 -15.49
C ASN A 201 -16.30 6.89 -15.66
N TYR A 202 -16.25 7.47 -16.84
CA TYR A 202 -15.29 8.52 -17.18
C TYR A 202 -15.52 9.82 -16.42
N ASP A 203 -16.72 10.10 -15.88
CA ASP A 203 -16.99 11.28 -15.08
C ASP A 203 -16.22 11.29 -13.75
N ARG A 204 -15.68 10.16 -13.36
CA ARG A 204 -14.82 10.01 -12.18
C ARG A 204 -13.33 9.98 -12.51
N SER A 205 -12.97 10.09 -13.77
CA SER A 205 -11.57 10.21 -14.20
C SER A 205 -11.09 11.64 -13.96
N GLU A 206 -9.90 11.80 -13.35
CA GLU A 206 -9.27 13.11 -13.19
C GLU A 206 -8.69 13.68 -14.49
N GLU A 207 -8.76 12.96 -15.58
CA GLU A 207 -8.32 13.43 -16.90
C GLU A 207 -9.21 14.52 -17.51
N HIS A 208 -10.35 14.78 -16.89
CA HIS A 208 -11.34 15.77 -17.36
C HIS A 208 -11.41 17.04 -16.50
N THR A 209 -10.45 17.26 -15.61
CA THR A 209 -10.36 18.49 -14.80
C THR A 209 -9.37 19.49 -15.35
#